data_f2440e197b05e89f5ab16e01062ed7a5
#
_entry.id   f2440e197b05e89f5ab16e01062ed7a5
#
_cell.length_a   1.000
_cell.length_b   1.000
_cell.length_c   1.000
_cell.angle_alpha   90.00
_cell.angle_beta   90.00
_cell.angle_gamma   90.00
#
_symmetry.space_group_name_H-M   'P 1'
#
loop_
_entity.id
_entity.type
_entity.pdbx_description
1 polymer ?
#
loop_
_entity_poly.entity_id
_entity_poly.type
_entity_poly.pdbx_seq_one_letter_code
_entity_poly.pdbx_strand_id
1 'polypeptide(L)'
;MPATYVLDTNVILAEGKKSFYAFKTDNVVIPFKVVEELQSKRGDVDLGYYAREALNEIARLKDVEGDIKDGIPLGEGYGTLRVEVNHVSVEGLPKHMQENPTNDIKILAVAHGLQADGEDVTLVTRDITLQILADIVDVKSTGLSETSQSDVDAYIKSIPQHTVSSEDIDQLYRDKIIHLGDLDVPVNTGVLLNSSDGSNSALVVARSAWSFHLVKKQTIGSIGSKSKEQAFAIEYLMDNSIGVVSLGGRAGSGKSMLALAAGLKLVEDKSNTYNKIVVFRPINAVGGSEQELGFLPGTIDEKLAPIMQPVFDTIATFNNPIDTKRIKESGVIEFRSIAHARGSTLTNCIIIVDEVQNLSKSTIGTLLTRAGVNSRIFLCWDVNQIDAKYTGKFDGIFRVVRYLFGKKLFAHVSLVKSERSPISEMASGILEDM
;
A
#
# COMPACT_ATOMS: atom_id res chain seq x y z
N MET A 1 -3.90 1.60 -36.96
CA MET A 1 -5.20 1.65 -36.26
C MET A 1 -4.89 1.74 -34.78
N PRO A 2 -5.71 2.34 -33.94
CA PRO A 2 -5.52 2.27 -32.49
C PRO A 2 -5.57 0.82 -32.03
N ALA A 3 -4.77 0.46 -31.03
CA ALA A 3 -4.80 -0.87 -30.41
C ALA A 3 -6.09 -1.04 -29.61
N THR A 4 -6.51 -2.30 -29.41
CA THR A 4 -7.70 -2.67 -28.64
C THR A 4 -7.31 -3.45 -27.40
N TYR A 5 -7.67 -2.94 -26.22
CA TYR A 5 -7.39 -3.55 -24.93
C TYR A 5 -8.66 -4.16 -24.33
N VAL A 6 -8.67 -5.48 -24.18
CA VAL A 6 -9.78 -6.22 -23.57
C VAL A 6 -9.49 -6.37 -22.08
N LEU A 7 -10.34 -5.80 -21.23
CA LEU A 7 -10.12 -5.78 -19.77
C LEU A 7 -10.77 -6.96 -19.07
N ASP A 8 -10.00 -7.64 -18.25
CA ASP A 8 -10.48 -8.65 -17.32
C ASP A 8 -11.04 -8.01 -16.03
N THR A 9 -11.92 -8.73 -15.36
CA THR A 9 -12.60 -8.32 -14.12
C THR A 9 -11.62 -7.92 -13.02
N ASN A 10 -10.56 -8.69 -12.84
CA ASN A 10 -9.57 -8.45 -11.78
C ASN A 10 -8.82 -7.12 -11.95
N VAL A 11 -8.63 -6.66 -13.19
CA VAL A 11 -8.03 -5.36 -13.48
C VAL A 11 -8.96 -4.21 -13.06
N ILE A 12 -10.25 -4.33 -13.37
CA ILE A 12 -11.24 -3.31 -13.02
C ILE A 12 -11.52 -3.29 -11.53
N LEU A 13 -11.61 -4.45 -10.89
CA LEU A 13 -11.75 -4.55 -9.43
C LEU A 13 -10.53 -4.00 -8.68
N ALA A 14 -9.40 -3.97 -9.32
CA ALA A 14 -8.18 -3.43 -8.76
C ALA A 14 -8.05 -1.90 -8.96
N GLU A 15 -8.40 -1.35 -10.12
CA GLU A 15 -8.16 0.05 -10.49
C GLU A 15 -9.44 0.91 -10.58
N GLY A 16 -10.62 0.30 -10.52
CA GLY A 16 -11.89 0.99 -10.74
C GLY A 16 -11.97 1.60 -12.14
N LYS A 17 -12.65 2.73 -12.25
CA LYS A 17 -12.79 3.46 -13.52
C LYS A 17 -11.47 3.92 -14.13
N LYS A 18 -10.39 4.02 -13.36
CA LYS A 18 -9.06 4.42 -13.87
C LYS A 18 -8.53 3.45 -14.91
N SER A 19 -8.91 2.16 -14.82
CA SER A 19 -8.54 1.16 -15.82
C SER A 19 -9.01 1.50 -17.23
N PHE A 20 -10.09 2.26 -17.37
CA PHE A 20 -10.64 2.68 -18.68
C PHE A 20 -9.78 3.75 -19.36
N TYR A 21 -9.08 4.55 -18.55
CA TYR A 21 -8.26 5.69 -19.01
C TYR A 21 -6.76 5.37 -19.08
N ALA A 22 -6.39 4.12 -18.85
CA ALA A 22 -4.97 3.72 -18.77
C ALA A 22 -4.28 3.67 -20.16
N PHE A 23 -5.05 3.58 -21.25
CA PHE A 23 -4.54 3.28 -22.59
C PHE A 23 -4.53 4.48 -23.53
N LYS A 24 -4.73 5.69 -23.01
CA LYS A 24 -4.72 6.95 -23.78
C LYS A 24 -5.62 6.88 -25.04
N THR A 25 -5.02 7.04 -26.21
CA THR A 25 -5.74 7.09 -27.51
C THR A 25 -6.21 5.74 -28.03
N ASP A 26 -5.90 4.64 -27.36
CA ASP A 26 -6.30 3.30 -27.78
C ASP A 26 -7.70 2.93 -27.26
N ASN A 27 -8.29 1.90 -27.85
CA ASN A 27 -9.65 1.48 -27.54
C ASN A 27 -9.69 0.50 -26.37
N VAL A 28 -10.72 0.63 -25.56
CA VAL A 28 -10.98 -0.25 -24.40
C VAL A 28 -12.25 -1.05 -24.65
N VAL A 29 -12.16 -2.35 -24.48
CA VAL A 29 -13.27 -3.29 -24.61
C VAL A 29 -13.51 -3.99 -23.28
N ILE A 30 -14.76 -3.97 -22.83
CA ILE A 30 -15.21 -4.68 -21.63
C ILE A 30 -16.12 -5.80 -22.08
N PRO A 31 -15.72 -7.08 -21.97
CA PRO A 31 -16.61 -8.20 -22.20
C PRO A 31 -17.86 -8.11 -21.32
N PHE A 32 -19.04 -8.42 -21.84
CA PHE A 32 -20.27 -8.35 -21.05
C PHE A 32 -20.20 -9.23 -19.80
N LYS A 33 -19.47 -10.33 -19.87
CA LYS A 33 -19.20 -11.21 -18.72
C LYS A 33 -18.53 -10.48 -17.57
N VAL A 34 -17.62 -9.56 -17.86
CA VAL A 34 -16.96 -8.71 -16.85
C VAL A 34 -17.99 -7.77 -16.19
N VAL A 35 -18.93 -7.21 -16.95
CA VAL A 35 -20.02 -6.38 -16.40
C VAL A 35 -20.90 -7.18 -15.43
N GLU A 36 -21.23 -8.44 -15.76
CA GLU A 36 -21.98 -9.33 -14.85
C GLU A 36 -21.20 -9.60 -13.55
N GLU A 37 -19.90 -9.86 -13.64
CA GLU A 37 -19.07 -10.09 -12.46
C GLU A 37 -18.94 -8.85 -11.59
N LEU A 38 -18.73 -7.67 -12.17
CA LEU A 38 -18.73 -6.40 -11.45
C LEU A 38 -20.08 -6.19 -10.73
N GLN A 39 -21.20 -6.49 -11.40
CA GLN A 39 -22.53 -6.39 -10.78
C GLN A 39 -22.66 -7.34 -9.57
N SER A 40 -22.17 -8.58 -9.68
CA SER A 40 -22.19 -9.54 -8.57
C SER A 40 -21.35 -9.09 -7.37
N LYS A 41 -20.30 -8.32 -7.61
CA LYS A 41 -19.37 -7.80 -6.59
C LYS A 41 -19.78 -6.45 -5.98
N ARG A 42 -20.91 -5.83 -6.43
CA ARG A 42 -21.33 -4.51 -5.91
C ARG A 42 -21.55 -4.46 -4.40
N GLY A 43 -21.99 -5.56 -3.80
CA GLY A 43 -22.23 -5.69 -2.35
C GLY A 43 -21.04 -6.17 -1.55
N ASP A 44 -19.93 -6.53 -2.20
CA ASP A 44 -18.71 -6.98 -1.56
C ASP A 44 -18.08 -5.87 -0.71
N VAL A 45 -17.60 -6.22 0.49
CA VAL A 45 -17.07 -5.24 1.45
C VAL A 45 -15.80 -4.58 0.94
N ASP A 46 -14.93 -5.33 0.27
CA ASP A 46 -13.61 -4.89 -0.16
C ASP A 46 -13.58 -4.45 -1.62
N LEU A 47 -14.21 -5.21 -2.50
CA LEU A 47 -14.19 -4.98 -3.95
C LEU A 47 -15.37 -4.14 -4.44
N GLY A 48 -16.45 -4.07 -3.67
CA GLY A 48 -17.70 -3.41 -4.08
C GLY A 48 -17.55 -1.91 -4.37
N TYR A 49 -16.58 -1.24 -3.77
CA TYR A 49 -16.30 0.17 -4.10
C TYR A 49 -15.87 0.32 -5.56
N TYR A 50 -14.89 -0.44 -6.01
CA TYR A 50 -14.36 -0.40 -7.38
C TYR A 50 -15.38 -0.91 -8.41
N ALA A 51 -16.12 -1.96 -8.06
CA ALA A 51 -17.21 -2.45 -8.89
C ALA A 51 -18.27 -1.36 -9.13
N ARG A 52 -18.70 -0.66 -8.07
CA ARG A 52 -19.65 0.45 -8.19
C ARG A 52 -19.08 1.63 -8.96
N GLU A 53 -17.82 2.01 -8.70
CA GLU A 53 -17.16 3.11 -9.42
C GLU A 53 -17.10 2.85 -10.92
N ALA A 54 -16.70 1.64 -11.32
CA ALA A 54 -16.62 1.25 -12.72
C ALA A 54 -18.01 1.21 -13.38
N LEU A 55 -19.00 0.56 -12.75
CA LEU A 55 -20.36 0.47 -13.29
C LEU A 55 -21.03 1.85 -13.40
N ASN A 56 -20.81 2.74 -12.43
CA ASN A 56 -21.32 4.11 -12.49
C ASN A 56 -20.66 4.91 -13.62
N GLU A 57 -19.38 4.69 -13.89
CA GLU A 57 -18.69 5.35 -15.00
C GLU A 57 -19.21 4.85 -16.36
N ILE A 58 -19.42 3.54 -16.51
CA ILE A 58 -20.05 2.97 -17.72
C ILE A 58 -21.45 3.56 -17.92
N ALA A 59 -22.25 3.66 -16.86
CA ALA A 59 -23.58 4.27 -16.92
C ALA A 59 -23.51 5.75 -17.31
N ARG A 60 -22.60 6.52 -16.70
CA ARG A 60 -22.38 7.93 -17.02
C ARG A 60 -22.01 8.14 -18.50
N LEU A 61 -21.10 7.34 -19.01
CA LEU A 61 -20.67 7.41 -20.41
C LEU A 61 -21.84 7.10 -21.36
N LYS A 62 -22.65 6.10 -21.03
CA LYS A 62 -23.85 5.76 -21.82
C LYS A 62 -24.85 6.92 -21.89
N ASP A 63 -25.02 7.69 -20.81
CA ASP A 63 -26.02 8.77 -20.75
C ASP A 63 -25.55 10.04 -21.49
N VAL A 64 -24.25 10.18 -21.78
CA VAL A 64 -23.70 11.39 -22.41
C VAL A 64 -23.57 11.30 -23.92
N GLU A 65 -23.13 10.18 -24.50
CA GLU A 65 -22.92 10.06 -25.96
C GLU A 65 -22.96 8.59 -26.45
N GLY A 66 -23.85 8.29 -27.39
CA GLY A 66 -23.74 7.16 -28.31
C GLY A 66 -24.17 5.78 -27.78
N ASP A 67 -24.08 4.79 -28.67
CA ASP A 67 -24.34 3.37 -28.35
C ASP A 67 -23.06 2.73 -27.77
N ILE A 68 -23.16 2.19 -26.57
CA ILE A 68 -22.04 1.55 -25.88
C ILE A 68 -21.48 0.33 -26.62
N LYS A 69 -22.22 -0.21 -27.59
CA LYS A 69 -21.76 -1.32 -28.44
C LYS A 69 -20.81 -0.86 -29.54
N ASP A 70 -21.04 0.35 -30.06
CA ASP A 70 -20.24 0.92 -31.15
C ASP A 70 -18.97 1.63 -30.64
N GLY A 71 -18.92 1.94 -29.34
CA GLY A 71 -17.82 2.62 -28.68
C GLY A 71 -18.11 4.08 -28.35
N ILE A 72 -18.00 4.43 -27.10
CA ILE A 72 -18.23 5.78 -26.57
C ILE A 72 -16.87 6.45 -26.35
N PRO A 73 -16.64 7.70 -26.81
CA PRO A 73 -15.42 8.44 -26.55
C PRO A 73 -15.18 8.64 -25.04
N LEU A 74 -13.95 8.36 -24.59
CA LEU A 74 -13.55 8.55 -23.19
C LEU A 74 -13.19 10.02 -22.85
N GLY A 75 -13.13 10.87 -23.87
CA GLY A 75 -12.82 12.31 -23.76
C GLY A 75 -11.60 12.71 -24.59
N GLU A 76 -11.22 13.99 -24.52
CA GLU A 76 -10.09 14.53 -25.28
C GLU A 76 -8.78 13.84 -24.90
N GLY A 77 -8.04 13.33 -25.86
CA GLY A 77 -6.78 12.60 -25.66
C GLY A 77 -6.94 11.12 -25.28
N TYR A 78 -8.17 10.60 -25.26
CA TYR A 78 -8.45 9.20 -24.97
C TYR A 78 -9.18 8.55 -26.17
N GLY A 79 -9.09 7.21 -26.24
CA GLY A 79 -9.81 6.42 -27.24
C GLY A 79 -11.27 6.22 -26.87
N THR A 80 -11.84 5.08 -27.27
CA THR A 80 -13.24 4.73 -27.01
C THR A 80 -13.35 3.59 -26.01
N LEU A 81 -14.49 3.51 -25.33
CA LEU A 81 -14.89 2.37 -24.50
C LEU A 81 -16.12 1.72 -25.11
N ARG A 82 -16.09 0.41 -25.34
CA ARG A 82 -17.27 -0.38 -25.72
C ARG A 82 -17.48 -1.58 -24.81
N VAL A 83 -18.73 -1.99 -24.67
CA VAL A 83 -19.09 -3.26 -24.03
C VAL A 83 -19.38 -4.28 -25.13
N GLU A 84 -18.57 -5.35 -25.15
CA GLU A 84 -18.66 -6.40 -26.15
C GLU A 84 -19.62 -7.51 -25.69
N VAL A 85 -20.66 -7.74 -26.47
CA VAL A 85 -21.70 -8.75 -26.23
C VAL A 85 -21.60 -9.94 -27.20
N ASN A 86 -20.90 -9.73 -28.33
CA ASN A 86 -20.64 -10.76 -29.33
C ASN A 86 -19.29 -11.47 -29.00
N HIS A 87 -18.75 -12.26 -29.88
CA HIS A 87 -17.44 -12.92 -29.70
C HIS A 87 -17.34 -13.81 -28.47
N VAL A 88 -18.49 -14.25 -27.92
CA VAL A 88 -18.55 -15.13 -26.75
C VAL A 88 -18.43 -16.60 -27.08
N SER A 89 -18.38 -16.94 -28.39
CA SER A 89 -18.21 -18.33 -28.83
C SER A 89 -16.81 -18.84 -28.51
N VAL A 90 -16.74 -19.99 -27.90
CA VAL A 90 -15.49 -20.68 -27.58
C VAL A 90 -15.04 -21.66 -28.67
N GLU A 91 -15.76 -21.72 -29.82
CA GLU A 91 -15.49 -22.69 -30.90
C GLU A 91 -14.11 -22.53 -31.54
N GLY A 92 -13.54 -21.33 -31.55
CA GLY A 92 -12.17 -21.06 -32.01
C GLY A 92 -11.06 -21.47 -31.04
N LEU A 93 -11.40 -21.81 -29.81
CA LEU A 93 -10.42 -22.16 -28.77
C LEU A 93 -10.11 -23.67 -28.74
N PRO A 94 -9.03 -24.11 -28.11
CA PRO A 94 -8.71 -25.53 -27.93
C PRO A 94 -9.84 -26.32 -27.26
N LYS A 95 -10.03 -27.59 -27.63
CA LYS A 95 -11.16 -28.45 -27.20
C LYS A 95 -11.36 -28.50 -25.67
N HIS A 96 -10.29 -28.58 -24.89
CA HIS A 96 -10.36 -28.60 -23.43
C HIS A 96 -10.95 -27.31 -22.82
N MET A 97 -10.83 -26.16 -23.51
CA MET A 97 -11.44 -24.91 -23.09
C MET A 97 -12.93 -24.82 -23.52
N GLN A 98 -13.32 -25.57 -24.53
CA GLN A 98 -14.71 -25.61 -25.01
C GLN A 98 -15.63 -26.46 -24.13
N GLU A 99 -15.11 -27.55 -23.52
CA GLU A 99 -15.92 -28.53 -22.80
C GLU A 99 -16.56 -27.96 -21.52
N ASN A 100 -15.82 -27.10 -20.77
CA ASN A 100 -16.33 -26.44 -19.55
C ASN A 100 -15.79 -25.00 -19.46
N PRO A 101 -16.32 -24.06 -20.25
CA PRO A 101 -15.78 -22.71 -20.32
C PRO A 101 -16.02 -21.93 -19.02
N THR A 102 -14.96 -21.65 -18.29
CA THR A 102 -14.95 -20.76 -17.13
C THR A 102 -15.23 -19.31 -17.57
N ASN A 103 -15.42 -18.41 -16.61
CA ASN A 103 -15.59 -17.00 -16.92
C ASN A 103 -14.35 -16.41 -17.63
N ASP A 104 -13.16 -16.82 -17.17
CA ASP A 104 -11.88 -16.40 -17.76
C ASP A 104 -11.76 -16.84 -19.23
N ILE A 105 -12.18 -18.09 -19.55
CA ILE A 105 -12.21 -18.58 -20.93
C ILE A 105 -13.19 -17.79 -21.78
N LYS A 106 -14.34 -17.34 -21.23
CA LYS A 106 -15.29 -16.49 -21.97
C LYS A 106 -14.73 -15.10 -22.24
N ILE A 107 -13.95 -14.55 -21.30
CA ILE A 107 -13.25 -13.28 -21.48
C ILE A 107 -12.17 -13.43 -22.57
N LEU A 108 -11.40 -14.52 -22.52
CA LEU A 108 -10.40 -14.87 -23.53
C LEU A 108 -11.02 -15.06 -24.91
N ALA A 109 -12.20 -15.69 -24.99
CA ALA A 109 -12.93 -15.89 -26.25
C ALA A 109 -13.25 -14.56 -26.94
N VAL A 110 -13.64 -13.53 -26.18
CA VAL A 110 -13.86 -12.18 -26.71
C VAL A 110 -12.58 -11.61 -27.31
N ALA A 111 -11.45 -11.69 -26.60
CA ALA A 111 -10.17 -11.20 -27.10
C ALA A 111 -9.73 -11.95 -28.39
N HIS A 112 -9.85 -13.28 -28.41
CA HIS A 112 -9.53 -14.11 -29.55
C HIS A 112 -10.44 -13.83 -30.75
N GLY A 113 -11.76 -13.66 -30.53
CA GLY A 113 -12.70 -13.34 -31.59
C GLY A 113 -12.44 -11.98 -32.26
N LEU A 114 -12.17 -10.94 -31.46
CA LEU A 114 -11.82 -9.62 -31.97
C LEU A 114 -10.50 -9.63 -32.75
N GLN A 115 -9.52 -10.42 -32.32
CA GLN A 115 -8.27 -10.64 -33.05
C GLN A 115 -8.52 -11.35 -34.39
N ALA A 116 -9.41 -12.33 -34.42
CA ALA A 116 -9.80 -13.03 -35.65
C ALA A 116 -10.49 -12.09 -36.66
N ASP A 117 -11.20 -11.07 -36.19
CA ASP A 117 -11.79 -9.99 -37.01
C ASP A 117 -10.78 -8.95 -37.49
N GLY A 118 -9.49 -9.10 -37.10
CA GLY A 118 -8.38 -8.27 -37.59
C GLY A 118 -8.04 -7.08 -36.70
N GLU A 119 -8.56 -6.99 -35.49
CA GLU A 119 -8.14 -5.97 -34.53
C GLU A 119 -6.77 -6.31 -33.92
N ASP A 120 -5.95 -5.31 -33.60
CA ASP A 120 -4.70 -5.50 -32.82
C ASP A 120 -5.07 -5.56 -31.32
N VAL A 121 -5.33 -6.77 -30.85
CA VAL A 121 -5.90 -7.02 -29.52
C VAL A 121 -4.82 -7.36 -28.51
N THR A 122 -4.96 -6.81 -27.30
CA THR A 122 -4.22 -7.21 -26.12
C THR A 122 -5.18 -7.47 -24.96
N LEU A 123 -5.15 -8.68 -24.40
CA LEU A 123 -5.89 -9.02 -23.18
C LEU A 123 -5.15 -8.45 -21.96
N VAL A 124 -5.86 -7.69 -21.15
CA VAL A 124 -5.30 -7.09 -19.92
C VAL A 124 -5.83 -7.85 -18.71
N THR A 125 -4.97 -8.61 -18.07
CA THR A 125 -5.32 -9.41 -16.88
C THR A 125 -4.17 -9.50 -15.90
N ARG A 126 -4.48 -9.59 -14.61
CA ARG A 126 -3.53 -9.86 -13.54
C ARG A 126 -3.43 -11.35 -13.18
N ASP A 127 -4.27 -12.17 -13.77
CA ASP A 127 -4.26 -13.61 -13.56
C ASP A 127 -3.22 -14.26 -14.48
N ILE A 128 -2.18 -14.83 -13.87
CA ILE A 128 -1.10 -15.53 -14.58
C ILE A 128 -1.65 -16.72 -15.37
N THR A 129 -2.67 -17.41 -14.84
CA THR A 129 -3.28 -18.54 -15.54
C THR A 129 -3.95 -18.08 -16.83
N LEU A 130 -4.68 -16.97 -16.76
CA LEU A 130 -5.33 -16.40 -17.93
C LEU A 130 -4.32 -15.84 -18.95
N GLN A 131 -3.18 -15.28 -18.50
CA GLN A 131 -2.07 -14.90 -19.39
C GLN A 131 -1.49 -16.11 -20.13
N ILE A 132 -1.23 -17.22 -19.42
CA ILE A 132 -0.76 -18.47 -20.03
C ILE A 132 -1.78 -19.01 -21.04
N LEU A 133 -3.06 -18.97 -20.71
CA LEU A 133 -4.12 -19.39 -21.62
C LEU A 133 -4.20 -18.51 -22.88
N ALA A 134 -3.97 -17.20 -22.74
CA ALA A 134 -3.90 -16.28 -23.86
C ALA A 134 -2.71 -16.60 -24.78
N ASP A 135 -1.54 -16.87 -24.21
CA ASP A 135 -0.35 -17.28 -24.98
C ASP A 135 -0.59 -18.58 -25.76
N ILE A 136 -1.33 -19.56 -25.21
CA ILE A 136 -1.65 -20.82 -25.86
C ILE A 136 -2.51 -20.61 -27.14
N VAL A 137 -3.29 -19.53 -27.18
CA VAL A 137 -4.17 -19.21 -28.32
C VAL A 137 -3.66 -18.00 -29.13
N ASP A 138 -2.39 -17.67 -29.01
CA ASP A 138 -1.71 -16.58 -29.71
C ASP A 138 -2.37 -15.18 -29.53
N VAL A 139 -3.06 -14.97 -28.41
CA VAL A 139 -3.58 -13.65 -28.00
C VAL A 139 -2.53 -12.96 -27.14
N LYS A 140 -2.11 -11.75 -27.55
CA LYS A 140 -1.22 -10.94 -26.70
C LYS A 140 -1.88 -10.69 -25.35
N SER A 141 -1.10 -10.87 -24.26
CA SER A 141 -1.58 -10.56 -22.92
C SER A 141 -0.61 -9.68 -22.16
N THR A 142 -1.13 -8.85 -21.27
CA THR A 142 -0.34 -8.00 -20.38
C THR A 142 -1.05 -7.80 -19.06
N GLY A 143 -0.29 -7.59 -17.99
CA GLY A 143 -0.83 -6.91 -16.80
C GLY A 143 -1.07 -5.44 -17.13
N LEU A 144 -1.95 -4.77 -16.38
CA LEU A 144 -2.01 -3.31 -16.46
C LEU A 144 -0.64 -2.78 -16.05
N SER A 145 0.19 -2.38 -17.03
CA SER A 145 1.56 -1.98 -16.74
C SER A 145 1.53 -0.66 -15.97
N GLU A 146 2.24 -0.65 -14.86
CA GLU A 146 2.47 0.48 -13.98
C GLU A 146 3.42 1.52 -14.63
N THR A 147 3.25 1.84 -15.91
CA THR A 147 4.21 2.64 -16.69
C THR A 147 4.33 4.11 -16.30
N SER A 148 3.55 4.60 -15.34
CA SER A 148 3.74 5.94 -14.75
C SER A 148 4.01 5.92 -13.23
N GLN A 149 4.24 4.75 -12.65
CA GLN A 149 4.39 4.57 -11.19
C GLN A 149 5.80 4.13 -10.78
N SER A 150 6.72 3.94 -11.73
CA SER A 150 8.06 3.42 -11.48
C SER A 150 8.87 4.26 -10.47
N ASP A 151 8.75 5.58 -10.53
CA ASP A 151 9.55 6.47 -9.71
C ASP A 151 9.09 6.49 -8.25
N VAL A 152 7.77 6.59 -8.02
CA VAL A 152 7.22 6.54 -6.65
C VAL A 152 7.48 5.19 -6.00
N ASP A 153 7.37 4.11 -6.75
CA ASP A 153 7.68 2.76 -6.24
C ASP A 153 9.15 2.57 -5.91
N ALA A 154 10.04 3.19 -6.68
CA ALA A 154 11.47 3.21 -6.37
C ALA A 154 11.73 3.91 -5.03
N TYR A 155 11.11 5.08 -4.79
CA TYR A 155 11.21 5.79 -3.51
C TYR A 155 10.57 5.03 -2.34
N ILE A 156 9.49 4.28 -2.57
CA ILE A 156 8.88 3.44 -1.54
C ILE A 156 9.77 2.25 -1.17
N LYS A 157 10.50 1.68 -2.13
CA LYS A 157 11.32 0.48 -1.92
C LYS A 157 12.74 0.78 -1.45
N SER A 158 13.30 1.92 -1.79
CA SER A 158 14.71 2.26 -1.54
C SER A 158 14.91 3.75 -1.25
N ILE A 159 15.98 4.06 -0.53
CA ILE A 159 16.42 5.43 -0.29
C ILE A 159 17.17 5.91 -1.54
N PRO A 160 16.70 6.99 -2.20
CA PRO A 160 17.42 7.58 -3.32
C PRO A 160 18.79 8.10 -2.90
N GLN A 161 19.74 8.05 -3.82
CA GLN A 161 21.10 8.56 -3.62
C GLN A 161 21.39 9.68 -4.62
N HIS A 162 22.08 10.70 -4.16
CA HIS A 162 22.48 11.82 -4.99
C HIS A 162 23.92 12.20 -4.66
N THR A 163 24.69 12.60 -5.67
CA THR A 163 26.10 12.99 -5.52
C THR A 163 26.22 14.51 -5.53
N VAL A 164 26.91 15.04 -4.53
CA VAL A 164 27.18 16.48 -4.37
C VAL A 164 28.66 16.73 -4.17
N SER A 165 29.11 17.99 -4.17
CA SER A 165 30.50 18.30 -3.84
C SER A 165 30.81 18.03 -2.35
N SER A 166 32.10 17.88 -2.02
CA SER A 166 32.53 17.72 -0.62
C SER A 166 32.25 18.99 0.19
N GLU A 167 32.36 20.16 -0.44
CA GLU A 167 32.02 21.46 0.14
C GLU A 167 30.55 21.54 0.52
N ASP A 168 29.65 21.00 -0.31
CA ASP A 168 28.21 20.93 -0.03
C ASP A 168 27.91 20.09 1.21
N ILE A 169 28.60 18.95 1.35
CA ILE A 169 28.47 18.11 2.56
C ILE A 169 28.96 18.86 3.81
N ASP A 170 30.09 19.52 3.71
CA ASP A 170 30.64 20.32 4.80
C ASP A 170 29.72 21.51 5.17
N GLN A 171 29.16 22.18 4.19
CA GLN A 171 28.16 23.23 4.39
C GLN A 171 26.92 22.66 5.08
N LEU A 172 26.38 21.52 4.60
CA LEU A 172 25.23 20.87 5.20
C LEU A 172 25.45 20.52 6.68
N TYR A 173 26.67 20.05 7.05
CA TYR A 173 26.98 19.75 8.46
C TYR A 173 27.08 21.04 9.32
N ARG A 174 27.46 22.20 8.76
CA ARG A 174 27.45 23.50 9.45
C ARG A 174 26.06 24.05 9.58
N ASP A 175 25.34 24.19 8.44
CA ASP A 175 24.11 24.98 8.35
C ASP A 175 22.85 24.14 8.64
N LYS A 176 22.98 22.80 8.65
CA LYS A 176 21.89 21.81 8.82
C LYS A 176 20.87 21.78 7.69
N ILE A 177 21.03 22.63 6.69
CA ILE A 177 20.15 22.76 5.52
C ILE A 177 21.02 22.95 4.30
N ILE A 178 20.63 22.34 3.18
CA ILE A 178 21.24 22.55 1.86
C ILE A 178 20.14 22.77 0.82
N HIS A 179 20.43 23.58 -0.20
CA HIS A 179 19.54 23.82 -1.33
C HIS A 179 20.13 23.21 -2.60
N LEU A 180 19.45 22.23 -3.17
CA LEU A 180 19.84 21.50 -4.38
C LEU A 180 18.76 21.70 -5.45
N GLY A 181 19.10 22.42 -6.53
CA GLY A 181 18.15 22.74 -7.60
C GLY A 181 17.98 21.65 -8.65
N ASP A 182 18.92 20.69 -8.69
CA ASP A 182 18.99 19.59 -9.64
C ASP A 182 18.40 18.27 -9.09
N LEU A 183 18.00 18.25 -7.82
CA LEU A 183 17.40 17.09 -7.19
C LEU A 183 15.90 17.32 -6.94
N ASP A 184 15.09 16.75 -7.82
CA ASP A 184 13.61 16.79 -7.69
C ASP A 184 13.10 15.49 -7.04
N VAL A 185 12.77 15.58 -5.76
CA VAL A 185 12.15 14.48 -5.00
C VAL A 185 10.94 14.98 -4.22
N PRO A 186 9.94 14.14 -4.01
CA PRO A 186 8.76 14.49 -3.24
C PRO A 186 9.09 14.92 -1.79
N VAL A 187 8.27 15.83 -1.24
CA VAL A 187 8.40 16.28 0.15
C VAL A 187 8.39 15.10 1.13
N ASN A 188 9.20 15.20 2.18
CA ASN A 188 9.46 14.17 3.19
C ASN A 188 10.12 12.90 2.64
N THR A 189 10.74 12.95 1.46
CA THR A 189 11.60 11.86 0.98
C THR A 189 12.96 11.95 1.69
N GLY A 190 13.41 10.83 2.25
CA GLY A 190 14.77 10.67 2.76
C GLY A 190 15.74 10.42 1.61
N VAL A 191 16.87 11.11 1.59
CA VAL A 191 17.91 11.00 0.56
C VAL A 191 19.28 10.77 1.20
N LEU A 192 20.08 9.90 0.61
CA LEU A 192 21.50 9.74 0.93
C LEU A 192 22.32 10.63 -0.04
N LEU A 193 22.94 11.67 0.50
CA LEU A 193 23.92 12.45 -0.24
C LEU A 193 25.29 11.82 -0.09
N ASN A 194 26.00 11.63 -1.21
CA ASN A 194 27.38 11.14 -1.24
C ASN A 194 28.28 12.26 -1.80
N SER A 195 29.45 12.48 -1.20
CA SER A 195 30.43 13.38 -1.79
C SER A 195 31.00 12.81 -3.07
N SER A 196 31.33 13.67 -4.04
CA SER A 196 31.86 13.28 -5.34
C SER A 196 33.22 12.56 -5.26
N ASP A 197 33.98 12.81 -4.20
CA ASP A 197 35.26 12.14 -3.91
C ASP A 197 35.10 10.84 -3.07
N GLY A 198 33.86 10.51 -2.68
CA GLY A 198 33.56 9.33 -1.86
C GLY A 198 34.00 9.41 -0.41
N SER A 199 34.51 10.55 0.06
CA SER A 199 35.07 10.71 1.42
C SER A 199 33.98 10.78 2.50
N ASN A 200 32.82 11.38 2.20
CA ASN A 200 31.76 11.70 3.15
C ASN A 200 30.39 11.39 2.59
N SER A 201 29.43 11.22 3.49
CA SER A 201 28.00 11.11 3.15
C SER A 201 27.12 11.73 4.21
N ALA A 202 25.91 12.11 3.86
CA ALA A 202 24.94 12.67 4.77
C ALA A 202 23.50 12.14 4.48
N LEU A 203 22.71 11.96 5.53
CA LEU A 203 21.29 11.67 5.40
C LEU A 203 20.51 12.97 5.48
N VAL A 204 19.65 13.23 4.51
CA VAL A 204 18.81 14.44 4.46
C VAL A 204 17.36 14.08 4.18
N VAL A 205 16.45 14.95 4.62
CA VAL A 205 15.01 14.87 4.29
C VAL A 205 14.62 16.08 3.45
N ALA A 206 13.98 15.85 2.32
CA ALA A 206 13.41 16.91 1.50
C ALA A 206 12.23 17.58 2.23
N ARG A 207 12.33 18.87 2.51
CA ARG A 207 11.26 19.66 3.14
C ARG A 207 10.51 20.54 2.14
N SER A 208 11.09 20.74 0.97
CA SER A 208 10.48 21.34 -0.22
C SER A 208 11.21 20.79 -1.46
N ALA A 209 10.81 21.23 -2.65
CA ALA A 209 11.44 20.82 -3.92
C ALA A 209 12.96 21.07 -3.95
N TRP A 210 13.48 22.02 -3.17
CA TRP A 210 14.90 22.42 -3.23
C TRP A 210 15.57 22.49 -1.86
N SER A 211 14.86 22.24 -0.76
CA SER A 211 15.40 22.38 0.59
C SER A 211 15.50 21.01 1.27
N PHE A 212 16.72 20.65 1.63
CA PHE A 212 17.06 19.37 2.24
C PHE A 212 17.65 19.62 3.63
N HIS A 213 17.06 18.99 4.64
CA HIS A 213 17.46 19.16 6.03
C HIS A 213 18.24 17.93 6.49
N LEU A 214 19.36 18.17 7.17
CA LEU A 214 20.19 17.12 7.75
C LEU A 214 19.40 16.31 8.78
N VAL A 215 19.38 14.98 8.63
CA VAL A 215 18.80 14.07 9.62
C VAL A 215 19.58 14.14 10.91
N LYS A 216 18.90 14.42 12.00
CA LYS A 216 19.54 14.51 13.31
C LYS A 216 19.92 13.13 13.83
N LYS A 217 21.13 13.02 14.36
CA LYS A 217 21.50 11.83 15.13
C LYS A 217 20.77 11.87 16.46
N GLN A 218 19.67 11.15 16.58
CA GLN A 218 18.85 11.12 17.78
C GLN A 218 18.51 9.68 18.19
N THR A 219 18.12 9.52 19.44
CA THR A 219 17.69 8.26 20.03
C THR A 219 16.28 8.39 20.61
N ILE A 220 15.55 7.31 20.65
CA ILE A 220 14.28 7.20 21.37
C ILE A 220 14.55 6.42 22.64
N GLY A 221 14.76 7.10 23.77
CA GLY A 221 15.25 6.45 24.99
C GLY A 221 16.61 5.79 24.77
N SER A 222 16.70 4.49 24.98
CA SER A 222 17.91 3.68 24.74
C SER A 222 18.07 3.22 23.28
N ILE A 223 17.08 3.44 22.42
CA ILE A 223 17.07 2.95 21.05
C ILE A 223 17.75 3.97 20.13
N GLY A 224 18.88 3.59 19.56
CA GLY A 224 19.55 4.29 18.47
C GLY A 224 19.26 3.63 17.12
N SER A 225 19.47 4.38 16.03
CA SER A 225 19.41 3.81 14.68
C SER A 225 20.59 2.87 14.42
N LYS A 226 20.32 1.68 13.89
CA LYS A 226 21.32 0.70 13.45
C LYS A 226 21.53 0.72 11.92
N SER A 227 20.62 1.36 11.19
CA SER A 227 20.70 1.54 9.76
C SER A 227 20.24 2.96 9.36
N LYS A 228 20.52 3.34 8.11
CA LYS A 228 20.05 4.62 7.56
C LYS A 228 18.53 4.70 7.50
N GLU A 229 17.87 3.60 7.17
CA GLU A 229 16.41 3.50 7.15
C GLU A 229 15.81 3.74 8.55
N GLN A 230 16.43 3.16 9.59
CA GLN A 230 16.01 3.41 10.98
C GLN A 230 16.28 4.86 11.41
N ALA A 231 17.34 5.51 10.90
CA ALA A 231 17.59 6.93 11.16
C ALA A 231 16.47 7.81 10.58
N PHE A 232 16.01 7.54 9.36
CA PHE A 232 14.84 8.21 8.79
C PHE A 232 13.56 7.89 9.55
N ALA A 233 13.35 6.63 9.94
CA ALA A 233 12.18 6.25 10.74
C ALA A 233 12.11 7.06 12.04
N ILE A 234 13.22 7.17 12.77
CA ILE A 234 13.29 7.95 14.00
C ILE A 234 13.01 9.44 13.72
N GLU A 235 13.63 10.01 12.68
CA GLU A 235 13.40 11.40 12.27
C GLU A 235 11.91 11.67 12.00
N TYR A 236 11.23 10.80 11.23
CA TYR A 236 9.81 10.98 10.90
C TYR A 236 8.90 10.76 12.11
N LEU A 237 9.18 9.75 12.93
CA LEU A 237 8.38 9.45 14.11
C LEU A 237 8.45 10.57 15.16
N MET A 238 9.59 11.24 15.28
CA MET A 238 9.80 12.31 16.26
C MET A 238 9.43 13.71 15.73
N ASP A 239 9.17 13.86 14.42
CA ASP A 239 8.77 15.12 13.82
C ASP A 239 7.26 15.34 13.91
N ASN A 240 6.82 16.23 14.80
CA ASN A 240 5.41 16.55 15.03
C ASN A 240 4.72 17.20 13.82
N SER A 241 5.44 17.69 12.81
CA SER A 241 4.85 18.23 11.58
C SER A 241 4.29 17.14 10.65
N ILE A 242 4.69 15.87 10.87
CA ILE A 242 4.27 14.73 10.08
C ILE A 242 3.09 14.04 10.79
N GLY A 243 1.91 14.12 10.21
CA GLY A 243 0.69 13.53 10.78
C GLY A 243 0.60 12.01 10.61
N VAL A 244 1.11 11.47 9.49
CA VAL A 244 1.07 10.04 9.17
C VAL A 244 2.47 9.56 8.81
N VAL A 245 2.99 8.61 9.56
CA VAL A 245 4.27 7.95 9.30
C VAL A 245 4.02 6.50 8.89
N SER A 246 4.54 6.09 7.75
CA SER A 246 4.45 4.72 7.24
C SER A 246 5.81 4.03 7.32
N LEU A 247 5.86 2.94 8.06
CA LEU A 247 7.03 2.08 8.23
C LEU A 247 6.78 0.77 7.51
N GLY A 248 7.31 0.63 6.31
CA GLY A 248 7.32 -0.62 5.56
C GLY A 248 8.55 -1.47 5.89
N GLY A 249 8.55 -2.73 5.45
CA GLY A 249 9.76 -3.56 5.49
C GLY A 249 9.58 -4.94 6.10
N ARG A 250 10.65 -5.72 6.09
CA ARG A 250 10.65 -7.13 6.49
C ARG A 250 10.37 -7.33 7.99
N ALA A 251 9.93 -8.54 8.34
CA ALA A 251 9.81 -8.96 9.74
C ALA A 251 11.14 -8.77 10.49
N GLY A 252 11.05 -8.27 11.72
CA GLY A 252 12.24 -8.05 12.56
C GLY A 252 13.12 -6.85 12.20
N SER A 253 12.69 -5.99 11.26
CA SER A 253 13.41 -4.74 10.95
C SER A 253 13.23 -3.61 11.98
N GLY A 254 12.39 -3.82 13.01
CA GLY A 254 12.18 -2.88 14.11
C GLY A 254 10.99 -1.92 13.96
N LYS A 255 10.12 -2.10 12.99
CA LYS A 255 8.96 -1.22 12.72
C LYS A 255 8.10 -0.95 13.96
N SER A 256 7.50 -2.01 14.51
CA SER A 256 6.59 -1.92 15.66
C SER A 256 7.33 -1.46 16.91
N MET A 257 8.60 -1.86 17.09
CA MET A 257 9.45 -1.41 18.19
C MET A 257 9.70 0.11 18.14
N LEU A 258 10.08 0.64 16.97
CA LEU A 258 10.33 2.07 16.79
C LEU A 258 9.04 2.88 16.96
N ALA A 259 7.91 2.40 16.40
CA ALA A 259 6.62 3.07 16.53
C ALA A 259 6.14 3.13 18.00
N LEU A 260 6.26 2.02 18.74
CA LEU A 260 5.89 1.95 20.16
C LEU A 260 6.80 2.82 21.03
N ALA A 261 8.12 2.74 20.82
CA ALA A 261 9.08 3.55 21.56
C ALA A 261 8.88 5.05 21.33
N ALA A 262 8.67 5.46 20.06
CA ALA A 262 8.37 6.85 19.73
C ALA A 262 7.03 7.29 20.34
N GLY A 263 5.99 6.47 20.26
CA GLY A 263 4.69 6.75 20.86
C GLY A 263 4.79 6.97 22.36
N LEU A 264 5.49 6.09 23.09
CA LEU A 264 5.73 6.26 24.52
C LEU A 264 6.50 7.54 24.83
N LYS A 265 7.59 7.80 24.09
CA LYS A 265 8.39 9.01 24.27
C LYS A 265 7.60 10.29 24.04
N LEU A 266 6.76 10.31 22.99
CA LEU A 266 5.91 11.46 22.66
C LEU A 266 4.80 11.70 23.70
N VAL A 267 4.25 10.64 24.30
CA VAL A 267 3.24 10.75 25.38
C VAL A 267 3.88 11.15 26.71
N GLU A 268 5.12 10.70 27.01
CA GLU A 268 5.85 11.11 28.19
C GLU A 268 6.29 12.59 28.17
N ASP A 269 6.53 13.12 26.99
CA ASP A 269 6.95 14.51 26.81
C ASP A 269 5.78 15.48 27.01
N LYS A 270 5.77 16.15 28.16
CA LYS A 270 4.73 17.09 28.57
C LYS A 270 4.62 18.34 27.68
N SER A 271 5.59 18.59 26.79
CA SER A 271 5.49 19.63 25.78
C SER A 271 4.54 19.26 24.65
N ASN A 272 4.22 17.98 24.49
CA ASN A 272 3.24 17.48 23.55
C ASN A 272 1.83 17.43 24.15
N THR A 273 0.85 17.38 23.29
CA THR A 273 -0.57 17.26 23.66
C THR A 273 -1.07 15.81 23.69
N TYR A 274 -0.20 14.85 23.37
CA TYR A 274 -0.57 13.42 23.35
C TYR A 274 -0.67 12.88 24.78
N ASN A 275 -1.75 12.18 25.08
CA ASN A 275 -2.00 11.63 26.41
C ASN A 275 -2.09 10.10 26.46
N LYS A 276 -2.18 9.45 25.29
CA LYS A 276 -2.25 7.99 25.18
C LYS A 276 -1.80 7.48 23.81
N ILE A 277 -1.55 6.19 23.75
CA ILE A 277 -1.32 5.44 22.52
C ILE A 277 -2.56 4.56 22.28
N VAL A 278 -3.12 4.58 21.08
CA VAL A 278 -4.19 3.68 20.67
C VAL A 278 -3.64 2.70 19.65
N VAL A 279 -3.67 1.42 19.96
CA VAL A 279 -3.13 0.36 19.10
C VAL A 279 -4.28 -0.38 18.42
N PHE A 280 -4.22 -0.43 17.10
CA PHE A 280 -5.05 -1.28 16.25
C PHE A 280 -4.19 -2.39 15.64
N ARG A 281 -4.64 -3.62 15.75
CA ARG A 281 -4.03 -4.77 15.09
C ARG A 281 -5.11 -5.70 14.56
N PRO A 282 -5.03 -6.15 13.29
CA PRO A 282 -5.94 -7.17 12.77
C PRO A 282 -5.83 -8.45 13.59
N ILE A 283 -6.94 -9.12 13.80
CA ILE A 283 -6.96 -10.46 14.38
C ILE A 283 -7.14 -11.42 13.22
N ASN A 284 -6.04 -11.99 12.77
CA ASN A 284 -6.09 -13.07 11.79
C ASN A 284 -6.17 -14.40 12.53
N ALA A 285 -7.26 -15.14 12.34
CA ALA A 285 -7.32 -16.52 12.80
C ALA A 285 -6.36 -17.36 11.97
N VAL A 286 -5.41 -18.01 12.61
CA VAL A 286 -4.56 -19.02 11.97
C VAL A 286 -5.48 -20.12 11.44
N GLY A 287 -5.63 -20.20 10.09
CA GLY A 287 -6.51 -21.20 9.45
C GLY A 287 -7.62 -20.63 8.55
N GLY A 288 -7.67 -19.33 8.32
CA GLY A 288 -8.42 -18.74 7.20
C GLY A 288 -9.93 -18.56 7.38
N SER A 289 -10.47 -18.65 8.58
CA SER A 289 -11.81 -18.14 8.89
C SER A 289 -11.68 -16.80 9.62
N GLU A 290 -12.26 -15.74 9.08
CA GLU A 290 -12.48 -14.48 9.79
C GLU A 290 -13.43 -14.77 10.96
N GLN A 291 -12.88 -15.16 12.10
CA GLN A 291 -13.65 -15.14 13.33
C GLN A 291 -13.69 -13.71 13.82
N GLU A 292 -14.81 -13.04 13.57
CA GLU A 292 -15.11 -11.78 14.25
C GLU A 292 -14.95 -11.99 15.77
N LEU A 293 -14.35 -11.04 16.47
CA LEU A 293 -14.21 -11.02 17.94
C LEU A 293 -15.50 -11.40 18.68
N GLY A 294 -16.66 -11.23 18.03
CA GLY A 294 -17.97 -11.57 18.55
C GLY A 294 -18.18 -13.06 18.84
N PHE A 295 -17.51 -13.94 18.12
CA PHE A 295 -17.68 -15.40 18.25
C PHE A 295 -16.72 -16.06 19.25
N LEU A 296 -15.70 -15.33 19.74
CA LEU A 296 -14.81 -15.88 20.78
C LEU A 296 -15.52 -15.84 22.14
N PRO A 297 -15.55 -16.94 22.91
CA PRO A 297 -16.03 -16.92 24.28
C PRO A 297 -15.07 -16.11 25.18
N GLY A 298 -15.61 -15.43 26.20
CA GLY A 298 -14.83 -14.70 27.19
C GLY A 298 -15.11 -13.19 27.25
N THR A 299 -14.48 -12.53 28.20
CA THR A 299 -14.53 -11.09 28.43
C THR A 299 -13.82 -10.32 27.30
N ILE A 300 -14.05 -9.01 27.19
CA ILE A 300 -13.37 -8.15 26.20
C ILE A 300 -11.85 -8.22 26.36
N ASP A 301 -11.37 -8.24 27.60
CA ASP A 301 -9.92 -8.31 27.90
C ASP A 301 -9.30 -9.64 27.46
N GLU A 302 -10.02 -10.76 27.69
CA GLU A 302 -9.57 -12.08 27.21
C GLU A 302 -9.53 -12.16 25.68
N LYS A 303 -10.48 -11.51 25.00
CA LYS A 303 -10.50 -11.43 23.54
C LYS A 303 -9.40 -10.56 22.95
N LEU A 304 -8.96 -9.52 23.68
CA LEU A 304 -7.88 -8.64 23.26
C LEU A 304 -6.49 -9.17 23.64
N ALA A 305 -6.38 -10.15 24.55
CA ALA A 305 -5.11 -10.68 25.02
C ALA A 305 -4.14 -11.10 23.87
N PRO A 306 -4.59 -11.77 22.78
CA PRO A 306 -3.72 -12.10 21.65
C PRO A 306 -3.11 -10.89 20.94
N ILE A 307 -3.78 -9.72 20.98
CA ILE A 307 -3.30 -8.46 20.42
C ILE A 307 -2.34 -7.77 21.39
N MET A 308 -2.67 -7.81 22.68
CA MET A 308 -1.95 -7.09 23.72
C MET A 308 -0.58 -7.68 23.98
N GLN A 309 -0.48 -9.00 24.07
CA GLN A 309 0.74 -9.69 24.46
C GLN A 309 1.92 -9.38 23.53
N PRO A 310 1.83 -9.48 22.20
CA PRO A 310 2.94 -9.14 21.30
C PRO A 310 3.42 -7.68 21.41
N VAL A 311 2.52 -6.76 21.77
CA VAL A 311 2.89 -5.34 21.97
C VAL A 311 3.71 -5.20 23.25
N PHE A 312 3.30 -5.81 24.36
CA PHE A 312 4.06 -5.78 25.60
C PHE A 312 5.36 -6.55 25.52
N ASP A 313 5.41 -7.66 24.79
CA ASP A 313 6.65 -8.39 24.50
C ASP A 313 7.62 -7.49 23.74
N THR A 314 7.12 -6.73 22.74
CA THR A 314 7.94 -5.75 22.03
C THR A 314 8.45 -4.65 22.96
N ILE A 315 7.60 -4.10 23.84
CA ILE A 315 8.01 -3.08 24.82
C ILE A 315 9.09 -3.63 25.78
N ALA A 316 8.97 -4.88 26.19
CA ALA A 316 9.95 -5.53 27.05
C ALA A 316 11.34 -5.68 26.39
N THR A 317 11.46 -5.60 25.08
CA THR A 317 12.77 -5.67 24.39
C THR A 317 13.62 -4.41 24.57
N PHE A 318 13.02 -3.27 24.90
CA PHE A 318 13.72 -1.99 25.03
C PHE A 318 13.49 -1.29 26.38
N ASN A 319 12.66 -1.87 27.25
CA ASN A 319 12.42 -1.40 28.62
C ASN A 319 12.76 -2.50 29.63
N ASN A 320 13.07 -2.08 30.85
CA ASN A 320 13.24 -3.04 31.95
C ASN A 320 11.86 -3.60 32.40
N PRO A 321 11.82 -4.74 33.11
CA PRO A 321 10.56 -5.37 33.52
C PRO A 321 9.67 -4.49 34.43
N ILE A 322 10.26 -3.61 35.25
CA ILE A 322 9.51 -2.72 36.14
C ILE A 322 8.78 -1.65 35.33
N ASP A 323 9.46 -1.01 34.37
CA ASP A 323 8.86 0.01 33.53
C ASP A 323 7.81 -0.60 32.58
N THR A 324 8.06 -1.80 32.06
CA THR A 324 7.08 -2.53 31.24
C THR A 324 5.80 -2.81 32.05
N LYS A 325 5.92 -3.24 33.31
CA LYS A 325 4.78 -3.46 34.19
C LYS A 325 4.02 -2.14 34.46
N ARG A 326 4.76 -1.05 34.75
CA ARG A 326 4.20 0.28 34.98
C ARG A 326 3.42 0.79 33.77
N ILE A 327 3.97 0.64 32.55
CA ILE A 327 3.30 1.00 31.29
C ILE A 327 2.00 0.21 31.14
N LYS A 328 2.02 -1.09 31.40
CA LYS A 328 0.83 -1.96 31.33
C LYS A 328 -0.25 -1.53 32.32
N GLU A 329 0.11 -1.21 33.56
CA GLU A 329 -0.82 -0.82 34.62
C GLU A 329 -1.32 0.62 34.49
N SER A 330 -0.57 1.50 33.82
CA SER A 330 -0.95 2.92 33.65
C SER A 330 -2.13 3.17 32.75
N GLY A 331 -2.50 2.21 31.87
CA GLY A 331 -3.52 2.40 30.87
C GLY A 331 -3.16 3.41 29.76
N VAL A 332 -1.89 3.80 29.65
CA VAL A 332 -1.42 4.73 28.62
C VAL A 332 -1.54 4.12 27.22
N ILE A 333 -1.57 2.80 27.10
CA ILE A 333 -1.80 2.07 25.87
C ILE A 333 -3.21 1.49 25.88
N GLU A 334 -4.02 1.95 24.95
CA GLU A 334 -5.38 1.48 24.72
C GLU A 334 -5.41 0.57 23.48
N PHE A 335 -5.97 -0.63 23.61
CA PHE A 335 -6.16 -1.56 22.50
C PHE A 335 -7.56 -1.47 21.95
N ARG A 336 -7.70 -1.37 20.64
CA ARG A 336 -9.00 -1.32 19.96
C ARG A 336 -9.09 -2.30 18.82
N SER A 337 -10.23 -2.96 18.70
CA SER A 337 -10.57 -3.71 17.50
C SER A 337 -10.83 -2.74 16.31
N ILE A 338 -10.39 -3.12 15.13
CA ILE A 338 -10.64 -2.40 13.88
C ILE A 338 -12.15 -2.25 13.61
N ALA A 339 -12.95 -3.28 13.94
CA ALA A 339 -14.40 -3.24 13.82
C ALA A 339 -15.04 -2.08 14.60
N HIS A 340 -14.47 -1.71 15.74
CA HIS A 340 -14.95 -0.60 16.59
C HIS A 340 -14.32 0.77 16.23
N ALA A 341 -13.51 0.85 15.21
CA ALA A 341 -12.92 2.13 14.76
C ALA A 341 -13.99 3.06 14.14
N ARG A 342 -15.08 2.51 13.62
CA ARG A 342 -16.17 3.30 13.01
C ARG A 342 -16.93 4.09 14.08
N GLY A 343 -17.16 5.37 13.82
CA GLY A 343 -18.00 6.24 14.68
C GLY A 343 -17.26 6.97 15.80
N SER A 344 -15.97 6.74 16.04
CA SER A 344 -15.18 7.48 17.04
C SER A 344 -14.11 8.36 16.40
N THR A 345 -13.93 9.56 16.94
CA THR A 345 -12.80 10.43 16.60
C THR A 345 -11.75 10.31 17.71
N LEU A 346 -10.50 10.09 17.33
CA LEU A 346 -9.38 9.92 18.24
C LEU A 346 -8.59 11.23 18.32
N THR A 347 -8.60 11.88 19.47
CA THR A 347 -7.95 13.17 19.71
C THR A 347 -6.83 13.03 20.74
N ASN A 348 -5.83 13.90 20.65
CA ASN A 348 -4.69 13.99 21.59
C ASN A 348 -3.99 12.63 21.81
N CYS A 349 -3.77 11.84 20.76
CA CYS A 349 -3.20 10.51 20.89
C CYS A 349 -2.28 10.13 19.73
N ILE A 350 -1.42 9.19 19.98
CA ILE A 350 -0.66 8.48 18.95
C ILE A 350 -1.43 7.21 18.59
N ILE A 351 -1.78 7.06 17.33
CA ILE A 351 -2.49 5.90 16.79
C ILE A 351 -1.46 5.01 16.11
N ILE A 352 -1.30 3.77 16.57
CA ILE A 352 -0.42 2.79 15.94
C ILE A 352 -1.29 1.73 15.30
N VAL A 353 -1.12 1.53 14.00
CA VAL A 353 -1.78 0.44 13.27
C VAL A 353 -0.69 -0.55 12.88
N ASP A 354 -0.71 -1.71 13.49
CA ASP A 354 0.25 -2.79 13.22
C ASP A 354 -0.35 -3.82 12.26
N GLU A 355 0.50 -4.54 11.50
CA GLU A 355 0.10 -5.53 10.50
C GLU A 355 -0.87 -4.97 9.43
N VAL A 356 -0.64 -3.73 9.00
CA VAL A 356 -1.55 -2.99 8.09
C VAL A 356 -1.69 -3.67 6.73
N GLN A 357 -0.74 -4.49 6.30
CA GLN A 357 -0.81 -5.24 5.03
C GLN A 357 -2.03 -6.18 4.95
N ASN A 358 -2.58 -6.55 6.11
CA ASN A 358 -3.77 -7.40 6.21
C ASN A 358 -5.09 -6.62 6.18
N LEU A 359 -5.03 -5.31 5.94
CA LEU A 359 -6.19 -4.42 5.88
C LEU A 359 -6.51 -3.99 4.45
N SER A 360 -7.79 -3.93 4.12
CA SER A 360 -8.23 -3.34 2.86
C SER A 360 -7.95 -1.83 2.80
N LYS A 361 -7.82 -1.28 1.60
CA LYS A 361 -7.68 0.18 1.39
C LYS A 361 -8.80 0.98 2.07
N SER A 362 -10.04 0.47 2.01
CA SER A 362 -11.20 1.12 2.64
C SER A 362 -11.09 1.16 4.16
N THR A 363 -10.58 0.09 4.76
CA THR A 363 -10.35 0.01 6.21
C THR A 363 -9.24 0.96 6.64
N ILE A 364 -8.11 0.98 5.91
CA ILE A 364 -7.01 1.93 6.18
C ILE A 364 -7.52 3.37 6.04
N GLY A 365 -8.27 3.69 4.98
CA GLY A 365 -8.90 4.99 4.80
C GLY A 365 -9.83 5.38 5.95
N THR A 366 -10.61 4.41 6.45
CA THR A 366 -11.45 4.62 7.64
C THR A 366 -10.62 4.95 8.87
N LEU A 367 -9.54 4.24 9.14
CA LEU A 367 -8.64 4.52 10.28
C LEU A 367 -7.98 5.90 10.15
N LEU A 368 -7.51 6.27 8.96
CA LEU A 368 -6.91 7.58 8.71
C LEU A 368 -7.90 8.72 8.98
N THR A 369 -9.19 8.55 8.65
CA THR A 369 -10.23 9.55 8.93
C THR A 369 -10.66 9.61 10.39
N ARG A 370 -10.17 8.74 11.26
CA ARG A 370 -10.43 8.78 12.72
C ARG A 370 -9.46 9.67 13.48
N ALA A 371 -8.32 10.02 12.87
CA ALA A 371 -7.39 10.96 13.49
C ALA A 371 -8.06 12.34 13.65
N GLY A 372 -8.26 12.73 14.89
CA GLY A 372 -8.81 14.03 15.26
C GLY A 372 -7.70 15.05 15.57
N VAL A 373 -8.10 16.13 16.21
CA VAL A 373 -7.15 17.21 16.60
C VAL A 373 -6.04 16.64 17.48
N ASN A 374 -4.81 17.09 17.23
CA ASN A 374 -3.62 16.68 17.97
C ASN A 374 -3.42 15.17 18.01
N SER A 375 -3.60 14.49 16.88
CA SER A 375 -3.33 13.06 16.77
C SER A 375 -2.43 12.75 15.59
N ARG A 376 -1.62 11.70 15.72
CA ARG A 376 -0.74 11.20 14.68
C ARG A 376 -0.97 9.71 14.47
N ILE A 377 -0.68 9.22 13.25
CA ILE A 377 -0.85 7.82 12.90
C ILE A 377 0.49 7.23 12.46
N PHE A 378 0.85 6.09 13.03
CA PHE A 378 2.00 5.27 12.66
C PHE A 378 1.50 3.95 12.07
N LEU A 379 1.83 3.69 10.80
CA LEU A 379 1.44 2.50 10.06
C LEU A 379 2.63 1.55 9.95
N CYS A 380 2.54 0.35 10.52
CA CYS A 380 3.58 -0.68 10.45
C CYS A 380 3.10 -1.84 9.56
N TRP A 381 3.89 -2.19 8.52
CA TRP A 381 3.46 -3.19 7.54
C TRP A 381 4.62 -3.95 6.89
N ASP A 382 4.32 -5.16 6.41
CA ASP A 382 5.26 -6.04 5.72
C ASP A 382 4.55 -6.73 4.55
N VAL A 383 4.94 -6.41 3.31
CA VAL A 383 4.32 -6.99 2.11
C VAL A 383 4.57 -8.49 1.93
N ASN A 384 5.58 -9.04 2.63
CA ASN A 384 5.90 -10.46 2.56
C ASN A 384 5.08 -11.30 3.57
N GLN A 385 4.31 -10.64 4.45
CA GLN A 385 3.47 -11.27 5.49
C GLN A 385 1.98 -10.95 5.28
N ILE A 386 1.49 -11.16 4.06
CA ILE A 386 0.07 -10.98 3.75
C ILE A 386 -0.65 -12.29 4.03
N ASP A 387 -1.39 -12.34 5.13
CA ASP A 387 -2.20 -13.51 5.54
C ASP A 387 -3.62 -13.47 4.99
N ALA A 388 -4.10 -12.31 4.55
CA ALA A 388 -5.46 -12.13 4.09
C ALA A 388 -5.65 -12.67 2.66
N LYS A 389 -6.58 -13.61 2.47
CA LYS A 389 -6.89 -14.27 1.19
C LYS A 389 -7.27 -13.32 0.04
N TYR A 390 -7.60 -12.06 0.33
CA TYR A 390 -8.22 -11.13 -0.63
C TYR A 390 -7.47 -9.82 -0.83
N THR A 391 -6.39 -9.57 -0.09
CA THR A 391 -5.53 -8.42 -0.33
C THR A 391 -4.39 -8.83 -1.24
N GLY A 392 -4.50 -8.52 -2.52
CA GLY A 392 -3.39 -8.72 -3.45
C GLY A 392 -2.14 -7.97 -2.98
N LYS A 393 -0.96 -8.47 -3.33
CA LYS A 393 0.37 -7.95 -2.92
C LYS A 393 0.54 -6.44 -3.11
N PHE A 394 -0.34 -5.79 -3.89
CA PHE A 394 -0.34 -4.36 -4.22
C PHE A 394 -1.64 -3.64 -3.81
N ASP A 395 -2.59 -4.30 -3.14
CA ASP A 395 -3.80 -3.69 -2.64
C ASP A 395 -3.64 -3.19 -1.20
N GLY A 396 -4.53 -2.35 -0.75
CA GLY A 396 -4.52 -1.83 0.60
C GLY A 396 -3.40 -0.82 0.86
N ILE A 397 -2.42 -1.16 1.70
CA ILE A 397 -1.43 -0.21 2.22
C ILE A 397 -0.55 0.39 1.12
N PHE A 398 -0.12 -0.40 0.13
CA PHE A 398 0.76 0.10 -0.92
C PHE A 398 0.11 1.22 -1.74
N ARG A 399 -1.18 1.09 -2.07
CA ARG A 399 -1.96 2.14 -2.73
C ARG A 399 -2.15 3.38 -1.86
N VAL A 400 -2.35 3.18 -0.56
CA VAL A 400 -2.47 4.30 0.38
C VAL A 400 -1.15 5.05 0.47
N VAL A 401 -0.03 4.36 0.57
CA VAL A 401 1.30 4.97 0.59
C VAL A 401 1.55 5.75 -0.71
N ARG A 402 1.31 5.15 -1.88
CA ARG A 402 1.45 5.84 -3.18
C ARG A 402 0.60 7.11 -3.24
N TYR A 403 -0.66 7.05 -2.81
CA TYR A 403 -1.58 8.20 -2.82
C TYR A 403 -1.13 9.33 -1.89
N LEU A 404 -0.53 8.99 -0.76
CA LEU A 404 -0.09 9.95 0.25
C LEU A 404 1.35 10.44 0.02
N PHE A 405 2.14 9.74 -0.78
CA PHE A 405 3.54 10.08 -1.04
C PHE A 405 3.67 11.51 -1.59
N GLY A 406 4.63 12.27 -1.08
CA GLY A 406 4.82 13.68 -1.44
C GLY A 406 3.85 14.67 -0.79
N LYS A 407 2.89 14.22 0.03
CA LYS A 407 2.04 15.13 0.81
C LYS A 407 2.74 15.60 2.08
N LYS A 408 2.60 16.88 2.44
CA LYS A 408 3.29 17.52 3.59
C LYS A 408 3.10 16.79 4.93
N LEU A 409 1.93 16.19 5.15
CA LEU A 409 1.61 15.48 6.40
C LEU A 409 2.00 14.01 6.39
N PHE A 410 2.64 13.51 5.34
CA PHE A 410 2.97 12.11 5.18
C PHE A 410 4.45 11.89 4.99
N ALA A 411 4.99 10.88 5.65
CA ALA A 411 6.34 10.35 5.38
C ALA A 411 6.32 8.84 5.34
N HIS A 412 7.18 8.27 4.52
CA HIS A 412 7.36 6.82 4.39
C HIS A 412 8.84 6.45 4.39
N VAL A 413 9.15 5.31 5.01
CA VAL A 413 10.43 4.62 4.87
C VAL A 413 10.26 3.11 4.93
N SER A 414 10.99 2.40 4.09
CA SER A 414 11.07 0.94 4.11
C SER A 414 12.35 0.47 4.80
N LEU A 415 12.19 -0.29 5.90
CA LEU A 415 13.27 -0.89 6.65
C LEU A 415 13.65 -2.22 6.01
N VAL A 416 14.72 -2.24 5.23
CA VAL A 416 15.12 -3.40 4.42
C VAL A 416 15.83 -4.45 5.26
N LYS A 417 16.66 -4.02 6.23
CA LYS A 417 17.53 -4.91 7.02
C LYS A 417 16.79 -5.48 8.22
N SER A 418 16.81 -6.81 8.38
CA SER A 418 16.38 -7.47 9.61
C SER A 418 17.44 -7.30 10.71
N GLU A 419 16.98 -6.96 11.92
CA GLU A 419 17.83 -6.79 13.11
C GLU A 419 17.60 -7.94 14.12
N ARG A 420 17.01 -9.04 13.66
CA ARG A 420 16.78 -10.25 14.47
C ARG A 420 18.05 -11.11 14.57
N SER A 421 17.94 -12.20 15.31
CA SER A 421 19.02 -13.17 15.48
C SER A 421 19.41 -13.83 14.15
N PRO A 422 20.66 -14.35 14.01
CA PRO A 422 21.09 -15.11 12.83
C PRO A 422 20.15 -16.27 12.46
N ILE A 423 19.50 -16.88 13.45
CA ILE A 423 18.51 -17.95 13.24
C ILE A 423 17.29 -17.39 12.48
N SER A 424 16.81 -16.22 12.87
CA SER A 424 15.65 -15.60 12.24
C SER A 424 15.97 -15.10 10.81
N GLU A 425 17.21 -14.69 10.58
CA GLU A 425 17.68 -14.30 9.25
C GLU A 425 17.79 -15.52 8.32
N MET A 426 18.32 -16.63 8.79
CA MET A 426 18.36 -17.89 8.07
C MET A 426 16.95 -18.42 7.76
N ALA A 427 16.01 -18.32 8.71
CA ALA A 427 14.62 -18.76 8.50
C ALA A 427 13.83 -17.87 7.53
N SER A 428 14.18 -16.60 7.38
CA SER A 428 13.49 -15.72 6.42
C SER A 428 13.70 -16.14 4.96
N GLY A 429 14.81 -16.75 4.63
CA GLY A 429 15.07 -17.35 3.32
C GLY A 429 14.08 -18.45 2.94
N ILE A 430 13.59 -19.22 3.90
CA ILE A 430 12.59 -20.28 3.64
C ILE A 430 11.26 -19.70 3.15
N LEU A 431 10.89 -18.50 3.62
CA LEU A 431 9.64 -17.83 3.23
C LEU A 431 9.75 -17.06 1.91
N GLU A 432 10.98 -16.79 1.45
CA GLU A 432 11.22 -16.09 0.18
C GLU A 432 11.29 -17.05 -1.01
N ASP A 433 11.62 -18.33 -0.78
CA ASP A 433 11.72 -19.37 -1.79
C ASP A 433 10.37 -20.13 -2.00
N MET A 434 9.31 -19.81 -1.26
CA MET A 434 7.95 -20.33 -1.43
C MET A 434 7.05 -19.33 -2.18
#